data_02e12ff38ff274963677d4580fa6d758
#
_entry.id   02e12ff38ff274963677d4580fa6d758
#
_cell.length_a   1.000
_cell.length_b   1.000
_cell.length_c   1.000
_cell.angle_alpha   90.00
_cell.angle_beta   90.00
_cell.angle_gamma   90.00
#
_symmetry.space_group_name_H-M   'P 1'
#
loop_
_entity.id
_entity.type
_entity.pdbx_description
1 polymer ?
#
loop_
_entity_poly.entity_id
_entity_poly.type
_entity_poly.pdbx_seq_one_letter_code
_entity_poly.pdbx_strand_id
1 'polypeptide(L)'
;MKDLTISLLLDFYGNLLPDKQLDMMEEYYGDDLSLSEIAENHGITRQGVHDNIKRAASELKSYEEKLGLLKRFSDISDAANRIKEILSSELTEESRGKILSLIDVIEEEA
;
A
#
# COMPACT_ATOMS: atom_id res chain seq x y z
N MET A 1 2.76 7.07 15.80
CA MET A 1 2.99 5.86 14.97
C MET A 1 2.71 6.19 13.50
N LYS A 2 3.57 5.73 12.61
CA LYS A 2 3.41 5.98 11.18
C LYS A 2 2.31 5.08 10.61
N ASP A 3 1.55 5.62 9.65
CA ASP A 3 0.43 4.92 9.04
C ASP A 3 0.92 3.87 8.03
N LEU A 4 0.64 2.59 8.31
CA LEU A 4 1.03 1.49 7.43
C LEU A 4 0.32 1.57 6.06
N THR A 5 -0.87 2.14 6.01
CA THR A 5 -1.60 2.32 4.74
C THR A 5 -0.82 3.23 3.80
N ILE A 6 -0.25 4.32 4.33
CA ILE A 6 0.57 5.23 3.52
C ILE A 6 1.81 4.52 3.00
N SER A 7 2.45 3.67 3.81
CA SER A 7 3.59 2.88 3.37
C SER A 7 3.24 1.97 2.19
N LEU A 8 2.09 1.31 2.24
CA LEU A 8 1.60 0.47 1.14
C LEU A 8 1.28 1.29 -0.11
N LEU A 9 0.65 2.44 0.06
CA LEU A 9 0.36 3.33 -1.06
C LEU A 9 1.64 3.84 -1.72
N LEU A 10 2.68 4.08 -0.92
CA LEU A 10 3.98 4.49 -1.42
C LEU A 10 4.60 3.42 -2.31
N ASP A 11 4.44 2.14 -1.95
CA ASP A 11 4.92 1.03 -2.77
C ASP A 11 4.25 1.01 -4.15
N PHE A 12 2.94 1.28 -4.21
CA PHE A 12 2.20 1.27 -5.47
C PHE A 12 2.36 2.54 -6.30
N TYR A 13 2.37 3.70 -5.65
CA TYR A 13 2.25 4.99 -6.35
C TYR A 13 3.44 5.92 -6.15
N GLY A 14 4.45 5.52 -5.38
CA GLY A 14 5.59 6.39 -5.04
C GLY A 14 6.26 6.99 -6.26
N ASN A 15 6.41 6.21 -7.33
CA ASN A 15 7.06 6.67 -8.55
C ASN A 15 6.29 7.78 -9.29
N LEU A 16 5.05 8.05 -8.90
CA LEU A 16 4.25 9.15 -9.44
C LEU A 16 4.47 10.46 -8.69
N LEU A 17 5.19 10.42 -7.57
CA LEU A 17 5.53 11.61 -6.79
C LEU A 17 6.76 12.31 -7.39
N PRO A 18 6.87 13.64 -7.23
CA PRO A 18 8.12 14.34 -7.56
C PRO A 18 9.29 13.74 -6.79
N ASP A 19 10.47 13.69 -7.40
CA ASP A 19 11.64 12.99 -6.86
C ASP A 19 11.98 13.37 -5.41
N LYS A 20 11.95 14.66 -5.09
CA LYS A 20 12.27 15.10 -3.72
C LYS A 20 11.23 14.67 -2.71
N GLN A 21 9.94 14.66 -3.09
CA GLN A 21 8.88 14.16 -2.22
C GLN A 21 9.04 12.66 -2.01
N LEU A 22 9.34 11.92 -3.07
CA LEU A 22 9.59 10.48 -2.97
C LEU A 22 10.74 10.20 -2.01
N ASP A 23 11.84 10.92 -2.15
CA ASP A 23 13.00 10.75 -1.27
C ASP A 23 12.62 10.96 0.21
N MET A 24 11.90 12.04 0.51
CA MET A 24 11.47 12.31 1.88
C MET A 24 10.52 11.23 2.41
N MET A 25 9.62 10.74 1.56
CA MET A 25 8.68 9.68 1.94
C MET A 25 9.42 8.37 2.22
N GLU A 26 10.41 8.01 1.40
CA GLU A 26 11.23 6.82 1.61
C GLU A 26 12.08 6.93 2.87
N GLU A 27 12.65 8.09 3.14
CA GLU A 27 13.41 8.33 4.37
C GLU A 27 12.52 8.21 5.61
N TYR A 28 11.30 8.74 5.53
CA TYR A 28 10.38 8.73 6.66
C TYR A 28 9.76 7.35 6.90
N TYR A 29 9.23 6.72 5.87
CA TYR A 29 8.51 5.44 5.98
C TYR A 29 9.41 4.22 5.83
N GLY A 30 10.49 4.33 5.05
CA GLY A 30 11.42 3.22 4.80
C GLY A 30 12.59 3.18 5.77
N ASP A 31 13.29 4.30 5.90
CA ASP A 31 14.51 4.40 6.71
C ASP A 31 14.25 4.81 8.16
N ASP A 32 13.00 5.09 8.49
CA ASP A 32 12.55 5.47 9.83
C ASP A 32 13.26 6.71 10.39
N LEU A 33 13.58 7.65 9.51
CA LEU A 33 14.21 8.91 9.94
C LEU A 33 13.19 9.87 10.55
N SER A 34 13.65 10.70 11.50
CA SER A 34 12.83 11.75 12.07
C SER A 34 12.66 12.90 11.10
N LEU A 35 11.64 13.74 11.33
CA LEU A 35 11.44 14.95 10.53
C LEU A 35 12.67 15.86 10.57
N SER A 36 13.33 15.95 11.73
CA SER A 36 14.54 16.78 11.89
C SER A 36 15.71 16.23 11.07
N GLU A 37 15.89 14.91 11.07
CA GLU A 37 16.96 14.27 10.29
C GLU A 37 16.74 14.47 8.78
N ILE A 38 15.50 14.34 8.32
CA ILE A 38 15.14 14.57 6.92
C ILE A 38 15.38 16.04 6.55
N ALA A 39 14.96 16.95 7.43
CA ALA A 39 15.16 18.38 7.22
C ALA A 39 16.65 18.71 7.05
N GLU A 40 17.50 18.13 7.87
CA GLU A 40 18.94 18.30 7.78
C GLU A 40 19.49 17.76 6.47
N ASN A 41 19.05 16.58 6.05
CA ASN A 41 19.49 15.95 4.80
C ASN A 41 19.14 16.79 3.56
N HIS A 42 18.00 17.47 3.58
CA HIS A 42 17.50 18.22 2.43
C HIS A 42 17.72 19.74 2.53
N GLY A 43 18.29 20.21 3.62
CA GLY A 43 18.58 21.64 3.80
C GLY A 43 17.31 22.50 3.86
N ILE A 44 16.24 21.98 4.43
CA ILE A 44 14.97 22.69 4.63
C ILE A 44 14.56 22.64 6.08
N THR A 45 13.48 23.33 6.43
CA THR A 45 12.98 23.32 7.82
C THR A 45 12.24 22.02 8.13
N ARG A 46 12.16 21.69 9.43
CA ARG A 46 11.37 20.56 9.91
C ARG A 46 9.90 20.71 9.48
N GLN A 47 9.36 21.93 9.56
CA GLN A 47 7.97 22.20 9.12
C GLN A 47 7.82 21.97 7.62
N GLY A 48 8.84 22.33 6.82
CA GLY A 48 8.84 22.09 5.38
C GLY A 48 8.79 20.60 5.05
N VAL A 49 9.51 19.78 5.81
CA VAL A 49 9.45 18.31 5.66
C VAL A 49 8.04 17.81 6.00
N HIS A 50 7.51 18.24 7.14
CA HIS A 50 6.16 17.85 7.58
C HIS A 50 5.12 18.15 6.50
N ASP A 51 5.18 19.36 5.92
CA ASP A 51 4.24 19.77 4.88
C ASP A 51 4.38 18.94 3.60
N ASN A 52 5.63 18.65 3.21
CA ASN A 52 5.89 17.80 2.05
C ASN A 52 5.36 16.38 2.23
N ILE A 53 5.59 15.78 3.39
CA ILE A 53 5.11 14.43 3.71
C ILE A 53 3.58 14.41 3.71
N LYS A 54 2.95 15.39 4.33
CA LYS A 54 1.49 15.49 4.38
C LYS A 54 0.89 15.63 2.98
N ARG A 55 1.50 16.44 2.13
CA ARG A 55 1.05 16.63 0.75
C ARG A 55 1.22 15.36 -0.07
N ALA A 56 2.37 14.70 0.06
CA ALA A 56 2.64 13.44 -0.63
C ALA A 56 1.63 12.36 -0.22
N ALA A 57 1.35 12.23 1.08
CA ALA A 57 0.34 11.28 1.57
C ALA A 57 -1.03 11.55 0.97
N SER A 58 -1.42 12.80 0.85
CA SER A 58 -2.70 13.20 0.24
C SER A 58 -2.74 12.82 -1.24
N GLU A 59 -1.65 13.03 -1.97
CA GLU A 59 -1.55 12.64 -3.38
C GLU A 59 -1.66 11.13 -3.56
N LEU A 60 -0.98 10.36 -2.72
CA LEU A 60 -1.06 8.88 -2.76
C LEU A 60 -2.49 8.40 -2.54
N LYS A 61 -3.21 8.99 -1.60
CA LYS A 61 -4.61 8.65 -1.35
C LYS A 61 -5.49 8.99 -2.56
N SER A 62 -5.22 10.11 -3.22
CA SER A 62 -5.93 10.51 -4.42
C SER A 62 -5.71 9.53 -5.57
N TYR A 63 -4.48 9.04 -5.76
CA TYR A 63 -4.20 8.01 -6.75
C TYR A 63 -4.96 6.73 -6.46
N GLU A 64 -5.02 6.32 -5.19
CA GLU A 64 -5.77 5.11 -4.82
C GLU A 64 -7.27 5.27 -5.07
N GLU A 65 -7.84 6.44 -4.80
CA GLU A 65 -9.25 6.70 -5.10
C GLU A 65 -9.56 6.53 -6.59
N LYS A 66 -8.61 6.91 -7.45
CA LYS A 66 -8.79 6.84 -8.90
C LYS A 66 -8.45 5.48 -9.49
N LEU A 67 -7.41 4.84 -9.01
CA LEU A 67 -6.85 3.65 -9.63
C LEU A 67 -7.18 2.35 -8.91
N GLY A 68 -7.30 2.39 -7.58
CA GLY A 68 -7.70 1.23 -6.78
C GLY A 68 -6.73 0.04 -6.79
N LEU A 69 -5.44 0.27 -7.03
CA LEU A 69 -4.45 -0.83 -7.12
C LEU A 69 -4.26 -1.55 -5.80
N LEU A 70 -4.22 -0.81 -4.68
CA LEU A 70 -4.07 -1.43 -3.35
C LEU A 70 -5.29 -2.28 -3.02
N LYS A 71 -6.49 -1.76 -3.29
CA LYS A 71 -7.73 -2.50 -3.05
C LYS A 71 -7.76 -3.78 -3.89
N ARG A 72 -7.41 -3.69 -5.16
CA ARG A 72 -7.35 -4.85 -6.06
C ARG A 72 -6.35 -5.89 -5.57
N PHE A 73 -5.16 -5.45 -5.19
CA PHE A 73 -4.14 -6.33 -4.62
C PHE A 73 -4.63 -7.01 -3.35
N SER A 74 -5.26 -6.25 -2.45
CA SER A 74 -5.79 -6.77 -1.18
C SER A 74 -6.88 -7.82 -1.43
N ASP A 75 -7.80 -7.56 -2.35
CA ASP A 75 -8.87 -8.50 -2.68
C ASP A 75 -8.31 -9.81 -3.24
N ILE A 76 -7.32 -9.72 -4.13
CA ILE A 76 -6.66 -10.90 -4.70
C ILE A 76 -5.92 -11.68 -3.61
N SER A 77 -5.17 -10.99 -2.75
CA SER A 77 -4.42 -11.64 -1.66
C SER A 77 -5.35 -12.33 -0.67
N ASP A 78 -6.45 -11.67 -0.31
CA ASP A 78 -7.43 -12.25 0.62
C ASP A 78 -8.06 -13.51 0.02
N ALA A 79 -8.44 -13.46 -1.25
CA ALA A 79 -9.02 -14.61 -1.93
C ALA A 79 -8.03 -15.78 -2.01
N ALA A 80 -6.77 -15.49 -2.35
CA ALA A 80 -5.71 -16.50 -2.41
C ALA A 80 -5.47 -17.14 -1.04
N ASN A 81 -5.43 -16.34 0.02
CA ASN A 81 -5.25 -16.83 1.38
C ASN A 81 -6.41 -17.71 1.83
N ARG A 82 -7.65 -17.33 1.47
CA ARG A 82 -8.83 -18.15 1.76
C ARG A 82 -8.77 -19.50 1.04
N ILE A 83 -8.31 -19.51 -0.20
CA ILE A 83 -8.11 -20.75 -0.95
C ILE A 83 -7.10 -21.65 -0.23
N LYS A 84 -5.98 -21.09 0.23
CA LYS A 84 -4.97 -21.84 0.97
C LYS A 84 -5.54 -22.45 2.26
N GLU A 85 -6.33 -21.68 3.01
CA GLU A 85 -6.99 -22.17 4.23
C GLU A 85 -7.92 -23.33 3.95
N ILE A 86 -8.71 -23.24 2.89
CA ILE A 86 -9.67 -24.31 2.52
C ILE A 86 -8.91 -25.56 2.07
N LEU A 87 -7.84 -25.39 1.29
CA LEU A 87 -7.02 -26.53 0.82
C LEU A 87 -6.27 -27.24 1.94
N SER A 88 -6.04 -26.57 3.08
CA SER A 88 -5.39 -27.19 4.23
C SER A 88 -6.35 -28.02 5.08
N SER A 89 -7.64 -28.01 4.77
CA SER A 89 -8.66 -28.79 5.45
C SER A 89 -9.23 -29.86 4.50
N GLU A 90 -10.15 -30.69 5.00
CA GLU A 90 -10.79 -31.72 4.19
C GLU A 90 -11.65 -31.09 3.09
N LEU A 91 -11.43 -31.54 1.84
CA LEU A 91 -12.20 -31.01 0.69
C LEU A 91 -13.57 -31.68 0.57
N THR A 92 -14.60 -30.87 0.59
CA THR A 92 -15.99 -31.28 0.40
C THR A 92 -16.56 -30.59 -0.86
N GLU A 93 -17.74 -30.98 -1.29
CA GLU A 93 -18.45 -30.28 -2.36
C GLU A 93 -18.62 -28.81 -2.05
N GLU A 94 -18.99 -28.49 -0.80
CA GLU A 94 -19.14 -27.12 -0.34
C GLU A 94 -17.83 -26.35 -0.41
N SER A 95 -16.73 -26.98 0.04
CA SER A 95 -15.38 -26.37 -0.02
C SER A 95 -14.96 -26.09 -1.45
N ARG A 96 -15.23 -26.98 -2.37
CA ARG A 96 -14.92 -26.79 -3.80
C ARG A 96 -15.68 -25.60 -4.37
N GLY A 97 -16.96 -25.46 -4.03
CA GLY A 97 -17.76 -24.32 -4.44
C GLY A 97 -17.19 -23.00 -3.95
N LYS A 98 -16.72 -22.96 -2.70
CA LYS A 98 -16.08 -21.77 -2.12
C LYS A 98 -14.77 -21.44 -2.83
N ILE A 99 -13.94 -22.43 -3.14
CA ILE A 99 -12.69 -22.24 -3.87
C ILE A 99 -12.96 -21.63 -5.24
N LEU A 100 -13.91 -22.18 -5.98
CA LEU A 100 -14.27 -21.68 -7.30
C LEU A 100 -14.77 -20.24 -7.26
N SER A 101 -15.59 -19.89 -6.25
CA SER A 101 -16.05 -18.51 -6.06
C SER A 101 -14.90 -17.55 -5.80
N LEU A 102 -13.91 -17.97 -5.02
CA LEU A 102 -12.72 -17.15 -4.72
C LEU A 102 -11.83 -16.98 -5.94
N ILE A 103 -11.73 -18.00 -6.77
CA ILE A 103 -10.98 -17.91 -8.04
C ILE A 103 -11.66 -16.90 -8.97
N ASP A 104 -13.00 -16.89 -9.01
CA ASP A 104 -13.75 -15.91 -9.81
C ASP A 104 -13.42 -14.47 -9.37
N VAL A 105 -13.30 -14.22 -8.06
CA VAL A 105 -12.90 -12.91 -7.54
C VAL A 105 -11.51 -12.52 -8.06
N ILE A 106 -10.57 -13.45 -8.03
CA ILE A 106 -9.21 -13.19 -8.53
C ILE A 106 -9.23 -12.87 -10.02
N GLU A 107 -9.99 -13.64 -10.82
CA GLU A 107 -10.09 -13.43 -12.25
C GLU A 107 -10.72 -12.08 -12.59
N GLU A 108 -11.74 -11.65 -11.84
CA GLU A 108 -12.38 -10.35 -12.05
C GLU A 108 -11.46 -9.18 -11.75
N GLU A 109 -10.57 -9.33 -10.74
CA GLU A 109 -9.65 -8.27 -10.31
C GLU A 109 -8.36 -8.23 -11.15
N ALA A 110 -8.02 -9.33 -11.75
CA ALA A 110 -6.74 -9.45 -12.49
C ALA A 110 -6.72 -8.70 -13.83
#